data_d41c552e226167a09149eb8748395909
#
_entry.id   d41c552e226167a09149eb8748395909
#
_cell.length_a   1.000
_cell.length_b   1.000
_cell.length_c   1.000
_cell.angle_alpha   90.00
_cell.angle_beta   90.00
_cell.angle_gamma   90.00
#
_symmetry.space_group_name_H-M   'P 1'
#
loop_
_entity.id
_entity.type
_entity.pdbx_description
1 polymer ?
#
loop_
_entity_poly.entity_id
_entity_poly.type
_entity_poly.pdbx_seq_one_letter_code
_entity_poly.pdbx_strand_id
1 'polypeptide(L)'
;MTIQVQQLSPDVCVAPQLGPETMAALADAGFKSVINNRPDFEGGPDQPTSAAIEAAARAAGLAYVHLPVAPGVQTPEEIARFAELLAELPRPILAFCRTGTRSGKLFRAATGG
;
A
#
# COMPACT_ATOMS: atom_id res chain seq x y z
N MET A 1 10.28 -9.70 -13.59
CA MET A 1 9.94 -8.33 -13.15
C MET A 1 10.48 -8.10 -11.76
N THR A 2 11.13 -6.98 -11.54
CA THR A 2 11.66 -6.63 -10.23
C THR A 2 10.72 -5.64 -9.56
N ILE A 3 10.23 -5.99 -8.36
CA ILE A 3 9.41 -5.09 -7.56
C ILE A 3 10.33 -4.40 -6.56
N GLN A 4 10.35 -3.06 -6.59
CA GLN A 4 11.18 -2.30 -5.67
C GLN A 4 10.40 -2.09 -4.38
N VAL A 5 10.88 -2.70 -3.30
CA VAL A 5 10.26 -2.54 -1.99
C VAL A 5 11.31 -2.08 -0.99
N GLN A 6 10.86 -1.31 0.00
CA GLN A 6 11.69 -0.93 1.13
C GLN A 6 11.08 -1.56 2.39
N GLN A 7 11.83 -2.41 3.04
CA GLN A 7 11.37 -3.04 4.27
C GLN A 7 11.53 -2.06 5.43
N LEU A 8 10.42 -1.79 6.14
CA LEU A 8 10.40 -0.89 7.28
C LEU A 8 10.36 -1.63 8.61
N SER A 9 9.84 -2.85 8.59
CA SER A 9 9.83 -3.74 9.75
C SER A 9 9.85 -5.17 9.21
N PRO A 10 9.99 -6.19 10.07
CA PRO A 10 10.03 -7.58 9.59
C PRO A 10 8.82 -7.97 8.75
N ASP A 11 7.68 -7.33 8.93
CA ASP A 11 6.45 -7.70 8.25
C ASP A 11 5.71 -6.53 7.57
N VAL A 12 6.38 -5.40 7.37
CA VAL A 12 5.82 -4.26 6.63
C VAL A 12 6.84 -3.70 5.64
N CYS A 13 6.43 -3.61 4.38
CA CYS A 13 7.24 -2.99 3.33
C CYS A 13 6.43 -1.88 2.66
N VAL A 14 7.13 -0.92 2.07
CA VAL A 14 6.52 0.12 1.25
C VAL A 14 7.12 0.08 -0.14
N ALA A 15 6.38 0.61 -1.12
CA ALA A 15 6.79 0.59 -2.52
C ALA A 15 6.27 1.81 -3.26
N PRO A 16 6.91 2.18 -4.40
CA PRO A 16 6.30 3.13 -5.33
C PRO A 16 5.12 2.50 -6.03
N GLN A 17 4.43 3.28 -6.88
CA GLN A 17 3.21 2.83 -7.56
C GLN A 17 3.33 1.43 -8.13
N LEU A 18 2.35 0.59 -7.81
CA LEU A 18 2.22 -0.77 -8.33
C LEU A 18 0.96 -0.84 -9.20
N GLY A 19 0.91 -1.82 -10.08
CA GLY A 19 -0.24 -2.05 -10.94
C GLY A 19 -0.86 -3.41 -10.71
N PRO A 20 -2.00 -3.68 -11.38
CA PRO A 20 -2.65 -4.99 -11.25
C PRO A 20 -1.72 -6.15 -11.60
N GLU A 21 -0.82 -5.95 -12.56
CA GLU A 21 0.09 -6.98 -13.05
C GLU A 21 1.11 -7.44 -12.01
N THR A 22 1.31 -6.67 -10.92
CA THR A 22 2.28 -7.02 -9.89
C THR A 22 1.66 -7.80 -8.73
N MET A 23 0.35 -7.87 -8.65
CA MET A 23 -0.31 -8.45 -7.48
C MET A 23 0.01 -9.94 -7.29
N ALA A 24 0.02 -10.71 -8.38
CA ALA A 24 0.38 -12.13 -8.28
C ALA A 24 1.82 -12.32 -7.78
N ALA A 25 2.74 -11.47 -8.23
CA ALA A 25 4.13 -11.54 -7.79
C ALA A 25 4.27 -11.21 -6.30
N LEU A 26 3.47 -10.27 -5.79
CA LEU A 26 3.47 -9.97 -4.36
C LEU A 26 3.01 -11.17 -3.53
N ALA A 27 1.94 -11.82 -3.98
CA ALA A 27 1.45 -13.02 -3.31
C ALA A 27 2.51 -14.14 -3.33
N ASP A 28 3.18 -14.32 -4.46
CA ASP A 28 4.25 -15.30 -4.60
C ASP A 28 5.42 -14.98 -3.69
N ALA A 29 5.68 -13.70 -3.44
CA ALA A 29 6.76 -13.27 -2.54
C ALA A 29 6.38 -13.43 -1.07
N GLY A 30 5.16 -13.82 -0.76
CA GLY A 30 4.72 -14.09 0.60
C GLY A 30 3.88 -12.99 1.25
N PHE A 31 3.63 -11.90 0.55
CA PHE A 31 2.75 -10.87 1.10
C PHE A 31 1.32 -11.37 1.23
N LYS A 32 0.61 -10.88 2.24
CA LYS A 32 -0.78 -11.25 2.50
C LYS A 32 -1.74 -10.10 2.30
N SER A 33 -1.26 -8.85 2.38
CA SER A 33 -2.13 -7.68 2.31
C SER A 33 -1.46 -6.55 1.55
N VAL A 34 -2.29 -5.72 0.92
CA VAL A 34 -1.84 -4.53 0.18
C VAL A 34 -2.68 -3.33 0.63
N ILE A 35 -2.01 -2.23 0.94
CA ILE A 35 -2.65 -0.94 1.22
C ILE A 35 -2.24 0.02 0.11
N ASN A 36 -3.24 0.59 -0.57
CA ASN A 36 -3.01 1.60 -1.61
C ASN A 36 -3.27 2.97 -1.00
N ASN A 37 -2.22 3.77 -0.84
CA ASN A 37 -2.32 5.11 -0.26
C ASN A 37 -2.48 6.22 -1.30
N ARG A 38 -2.52 5.87 -2.58
CA ARG A 38 -2.59 6.88 -3.63
C ARG A 38 -4.02 7.12 -4.09
N PRO A 39 -4.50 8.39 -4.07
CA PRO A 39 -5.83 8.70 -4.63
C PRO A 39 -5.89 8.34 -6.11
N ASP A 40 -7.07 7.89 -6.56
CA ASP A 40 -7.30 7.61 -7.97
C ASP A 40 -7.12 8.90 -8.79
N PHE A 41 -6.58 8.74 -9.99
CA PHE A 41 -6.39 9.83 -10.96
C PHE A 41 -5.39 10.91 -10.52
N GLU A 42 -4.68 10.71 -9.41
CA GLU A 42 -3.65 11.66 -8.97
C GLU A 42 -2.59 11.85 -10.05
N GLY A 43 -2.21 10.79 -10.75
CA GLY A 43 -1.24 10.83 -11.84
C GLY A 43 -1.88 10.93 -13.22
N GLY A 44 -3.18 11.19 -13.30
CA GLY A 44 -3.89 11.30 -14.58
C GLY A 44 -4.57 9.98 -14.99
N PRO A 45 -5.06 9.95 -16.25
CA PRO A 45 -5.85 8.78 -16.70
C PRO A 45 -5.02 7.50 -16.89
N ASP A 46 -3.70 7.60 -16.95
CA ASP A 46 -2.85 6.43 -17.12
C ASP A 46 -2.55 5.71 -15.80
N GLN A 47 -2.86 6.34 -14.67
CA GLN A 47 -2.65 5.70 -13.37
C GLN A 47 -3.65 4.55 -13.20
N PRO A 48 -3.19 3.33 -12.80
CA PRO A 48 -4.12 2.23 -12.53
C PRO A 48 -5.11 2.63 -11.44
N THR A 49 -6.38 2.31 -11.65
CA THR A 49 -7.41 2.62 -10.64
C THR A 49 -7.34 1.65 -9.47
N SER A 50 -7.80 2.13 -8.32
CA SER A 50 -7.88 1.27 -7.14
C SER A 50 -8.75 0.03 -7.41
N ALA A 51 -9.86 0.21 -8.14
CA ALA A 51 -10.74 -0.92 -8.46
C ALA A 51 -10.03 -2.00 -9.28
N ALA A 52 -9.20 -1.60 -10.25
CA ALA A 52 -8.46 -2.55 -11.07
C ALA A 52 -7.40 -3.29 -10.24
N ILE A 53 -6.70 -2.56 -9.38
CA ILE A 53 -5.69 -3.16 -8.50
C ILE A 53 -6.35 -4.10 -7.50
N GLU A 54 -7.49 -3.69 -6.93
CA GLU A 54 -8.22 -4.53 -5.98
C GLU A 54 -8.65 -5.85 -6.60
N ALA A 55 -9.19 -5.81 -7.82
CA ALA A 55 -9.62 -7.03 -8.50
C ALA A 55 -8.45 -8.00 -8.65
N ALA A 56 -7.29 -7.51 -9.07
CA ALA A 56 -6.10 -8.34 -9.24
C ALA A 56 -5.57 -8.85 -7.90
N ALA A 57 -5.59 -8.01 -6.86
CA ALA A 57 -5.14 -8.40 -5.53
C ALA A 57 -5.99 -9.54 -4.98
N ARG A 58 -7.29 -9.41 -5.08
CA ARG A 58 -8.20 -10.44 -4.58
C ARG A 58 -8.09 -11.74 -5.39
N ALA A 59 -7.90 -11.62 -6.70
CA ALA A 59 -7.66 -12.80 -7.54
C ALA A 59 -6.38 -13.54 -7.14
N ALA A 60 -5.39 -12.81 -6.62
CA ALA A 60 -4.14 -13.39 -6.13
C ALA A 60 -4.21 -13.84 -4.67
N GLY A 61 -5.35 -13.67 -4.01
CA GLY A 61 -5.55 -14.08 -2.61
C GLY A 61 -5.06 -13.07 -1.59
N LEU A 62 -4.81 -11.82 -2.02
CA LEU A 62 -4.36 -10.75 -1.11
C LEU A 62 -5.56 -10.01 -0.51
N ALA A 63 -5.47 -9.63 0.76
CA ALA A 63 -6.37 -8.64 1.32
C ALA A 63 -5.99 -7.28 0.74
N TYR A 64 -6.96 -6.42 0.49
CA TYR A 64 -6.71 -5.13 -0.14
C TYR A 64 -7.54 -4.03 0.50
N VAL A 65 -6.90 -2.89 0.77
CA VAL A 65 -7.58 -1.70 1.28
C VAL A 65 -7.06 -0.48 0.54
N HIS A 66 -7.98 0.38 0.10
CA HIS A 66 -7.65 1.68 -0.46
C HIS A 66 -7.82 2.73 0.64
N LEU A 67 -6.70 3.29 1.09
CA LEU A 67 -6.69 4.39 2.05
C LEU A 67 -6.02 5.59 1.37
N PRO A 68 -6.77 6.33 0.55
CA PRO A 68 -6.18 7.43 -0.20
C PRO A 68 -5.77 8.57 0.73
N VAL A 69 -4.54 9.01 0.57
CA VAL A 69 -3.94 10.08 1.38
C VAL A 69 -3.31 11.08 0.43
N ALA A 70 -3.66 12.36 0.56
CA ALA A 70 -3.10 13.41 -0.29
C ALA A 70 -1.61 13.58 -0.02
N PRO A 71 -0.82 14.00 -1.03
CA PRO A 71 0.58 14.32 -0.78
C PRO A 71 0.70 15.49 0.20
N GLY A 72 1.77 15.49 0.98
CA GLY A 72 2.02 16.54 1.97
C GLY A 72 1.81 16.03 3.39
N VAL A 73 1.08 16.77 4.19
CA VAL A 73 0.89 16.45 5.61
C VAL A 73 -0.26 15.45 5.76
N GLN A 74 -0.01 14.34 6.44
CA GLN A 74 -1.04 13.36 6.77
C GLN A 74 -1.85 13.86 7.97
N THR A 75 -3.18 13.61 7.93
CA THR A 75 -4.05 14.00 9.05
C THR A 75 -3.98 12.96 10.18
N PRO A 76 -4.32 13.36 11.43
CA PRO A 76 -4.39 12.41 12.53
C PRO A 76 -5.33 11.23 12.25
N GLU A 77 -6.46 11.48 11.55
CA GLU A 77 -7.43 10.45 11.20
C GLU A 77 -6.83 9.45 10.22
N GLU A 78 -6.06 9.92 9.23
CA GLU A 78 -5.38 9.05 8.27
C GLU A 78 -4.34 8.19 8.96
N ILE A 79 -3.57 8.77 9.87
CA ILE A 79 -2.55 8.04 10.62
C ILE A 79 -3.21 6.98 11.51
N ALA A 80 -4.30 7.34 12.19
CA ALA A 80 -5.03 6.41 13.04
C ALA A 80 -5.61 5.25 12.24
N ARG A 81 -6.16 5.52 11.05
CA ARG A 81 -6.70 4.47 10.19
C ARG A 81 -5.59 3.55 9.69
N PHE A 82 -4.45 4.12 9.33
CA PHE A 82 -3.30 3.32 8.90
C PHE A 82 -2.84 2.39 10.04
N ALA A 83 -2.78 2.91 11.26
CA ALA A 83 -2.42 2.10 12.43
C ALA A 83 -3.40 0.94 12.66
N GLU A 84 -4.71 1.20 12.50
CA GLU A 84 -5.72 0.15 12.58
C GLU A 84 -5.49 -0.94 11.55
N LEU A 85 -5.19 -0.54 10.31
CA LEU A 85 -4.93 -1.50 9.23
C LEU A 85 -3.69 -2.34 9.52
N LEU A 86 -2.65 -1.73 10.07
CA LEU A 86 -1.45 -2.48 10.47
C LEU A 86 -1.76 -3.54 11.53
N ALA A 87 -2.73 -3.26 12.40
CA ALA A 87 -3.12 -4.20 13.45
C ALA A 87 -4.07 -5.29 12.93
N GLU A 88 -4.91 -4.97 11.95
CA GLU A 88 -6.00 -5.85 11.51
C GLU A 88 -5.64 -6.74 10.32
N LEU A 89 -4.85 -6.22 9.37
CA LEU A 89 -4.59 -6.94 8.14
C LEU A 89 -3.61 -8.10 8.33
N PRO A 90 -3.79 -9.19 7.58
CA PRO A 90 -2.80 -10.29 7.59
C PRO A 90 -1.43 -9.80 7.17
N ARG A 91 -0.41 -10.28 7.85
CA ARG A 91 0.98 -9.90 7.58
C ARG A 91 1.70 -10.99 6.80
N PRO A 92 2.69 -10.65 5.98
CA PRO A 92 3.29 -9.32 5.74
C PRO A 92 2.41 -8.38 4.92
N ILE A 93 2.54 -7.08 5.16
CA ILE A 93 1.75 -6.03 4.51
C ILE A 93 2.64 -5.22 3.57
N LEU A 94 2.14 -4.94 2.37
CA LEU A 94 2.79 -4.03 1.43
C LEU A 94 1.92 -2.78 1.30
N ALA A 95 2.47 -1.60 1.59
CA ALA A 95 1.77 -0.34 1.36
C ALA A 95 2.47 0.42 0.24
N PHE A 96 1.72 1.06 -0.65
CA PHE A 96 2.32 1.82 -1.74
C PHE A 96 1.63 3.16 -1.94
N CYS A 97 2.37 4.08 -2.55
CA CYS A 97 1.87 5.36 -3.03
C CYS A 97 2.64 5.67 -4.31
N ARG A 98 2.76 6.96 -4.68
CA ARG A 98 3.48 7.28 -5.91
C ARG A 98 4.97 6.87 -5.84
N THR A 99 5.65 7.19 -4.73
CA THR A 99 7.10 6.96 -4.58
C THR A 99 7.46 6.07 -3.39
N GLY A 100 6.48 5.71 -2.56
CA GLY A 100 6.73 5.01 -1.31
C GLY A 100 6.92 5.94 -0.12
N THR A 101 7.21 7.21 -0.35
CA THR A 101 7.49 8.18 0.72
C THR A 101 6.28 8.42 1.61
N ARG A 102 5.12 8.61 1.01
CA ARG A 102 3.88 8.88 1.73
C ARG A 102 3.50 7.72 2.63
N SER A 103 3.56 6.50 2.08
CA SER A 103 3.31 5.28 2.84
C SER A 103 4.32 5.12 3.99
N GLY A 104 5.58 5.44 3.73
CA GLY A 104 6.62 5.40 4.76
C GLY A 104 6.37 6.39 5.89
N LYS A 105 5.92 7.60 5.57
CA LYS A 105 5.57 8.61 6.57
C LYS A 105 4.40 8.16 7.43
N LEU A 106 3.38 7.57 6.80
CA LEU A 106 2.24 7.01 7.54
C LEU A 106 2.70 5.93 8.51
N PHE A 107 3.56 5.04 8.05
CA PHE A 107 4.07 3.96 8.89
C PHE A 107 4.81 4.52 10.11
N ARG A 108 5.71 5.48 9.90
CA ARG A 108 6.49 6.06 11.01
C ARG A 108 5.59 6.79 11.99
N ALA A 109 4.63 7.56 11.49
CA ALA A 109 3.68 8.28 12.35
C ALA A 109 2.80 7.32 13.14
N ALA A 110 2.36 6.22 12.50
CA ALA A 110 1.48 5.24 13.13
C ALA A 110 2.21 4.40 14.18
N THR A 111 3.51 4.19 14.02
CA THR A 111 4.28 3.31 14.91
C THR A 111 5.17 4.08 15.89
N GLY A 112 5.22 5.40 15.76
CA GLY A 112 6.06 6.23 16.64
C GLY A 112 7.53 6.21 16.29
N GLY A 113 7.85 5.63 15.17
CA GLY A 113 9.25 5.49 14.78
C GLY A 113 9.45 5.61 13.28
#